data_3de3ec8318957d3001657b6e3b293228
#
_entry.id   3de3ec8318957d3001657b6e3b293228
#
_cell.length_a   1.000
_cell.length_b   1.000
_cell.length_c   1.000
_cell.angle_alpha   90.00
_cell.angle_beta   90.00
_cell.angle_gamma   90.00
#
_symmetry.space_group_name_H-M   'P 1'
#
loop_
_entity.id
_entity.type
_entity.pdbx_description
1 polymer ?
#
loop_
_entity_poly.entity_id
_entity_poly.type
_entity_poly.pdbx_seq_one_letter_code
_entity_poly.pdbx_strand_id
1 'polypeptide(L)'
;MFVFTSKTKDIVLGYEQHGAVGISVLTDEYFFGGSKKDLKIVKEVCSIPLLRKDFIIDEFQIIESKSIGADAILLIAAILTKNQISNFSRIAKELGLNVLTEIHSIDELQKCDLKNIDIVGVNNRDLKSFEVDINNSIKISKHIPSEMVKISESG
;
A
#
# COMPACT_ATOMS: atom_id res chain seq x y z
N MET A 1 -18.84 -5.01 -6.13
CA MET A 1 -18.29 -6.22 -6.76
C MET A 1 -17.57 -5.79 -8.03
N PHE A 2 -16.25 -5.64 -7.94
CA PHE A 2 -15.45 -5.30 -9.12
C PHE A 2 -15.15 -6.61 -9.86
N VAL A 3 -15.85 -6.84 -10.96
CA VAL A 3 -15.63 -8.01 -11.83
C VAL A 3 -14.43 -7.69 -12.72
N PHE A 4 -13.27 -8.25 -12.40
CA PHE A 4 -12.08 -8.16 -13.24
C PHE A 4 -12.22 -9.18 -14.39
N THR A 5 -12.57 -8.66 -15.55
CA THR A 5 -12.60 -9.38 -16.83
C THR A 5 -11.50 -8.82 -17.75
N SER A 6 -11.50 -9.14 -19.03
CA SER A 6 -10.63 -8.58 -20.06
C SER A 6 -10.48 -7.03 -20.05
N LYS A 7 -11.41 -6.34 -19.38
CA LYS A 7 -11.36 -4.90 -19.15
C LYS A 7 -10.25 -4.42 -18.18
N THR A 8 -9.67 -5.30 -17.36
CA THR A 8 -8.59 -4.89 -16.41
C THR A 8 -7.38 -4.36 -17.16
N LYS A 9 -6.97 -5.02 -18.24
CA LYS A 9 -5.84 -4.58 -19.06
C LYS A 9 -6.08 -3.20 -19.65
N ASP A 10 -7.26 -2.96 -20.20
CA ASP A 10 -7.62 -1.69 -20.83
C ASP A 10 -7.66 -0.55 -19.80
N ILE A 11 -8.19 -0.82 -18.59
CA ILE A 11 -8.25 0.14 -17.48
C ILE A 11 -6.83 0.53 -17.04
N VAL A 12 -5.98 -0.45 -16.84
CA VAL A 12 -4.60 -0.24 -16.37
C VAL A 12 -3.78 0.54 -17.37
N LEU A 13 -3.85 0.15 -18.66
CA LEU A 13 -3.21 0.90 -19.75
C LEU A 13 -3.75 2.32 -19.87
N GLY A 14 -5.06 2.48 -19.66
CA GLY A 14 -5.67 3.81 -19.60
C GLY A 14 -5.10 4.68 -18.48
N TYR A 15 -4.91 4.14 -17.29
CA TYR A 15 -4.28 4.89 -16.17
C TYR A 15 -2.83 5.28 -16.52
N GLU A 16 -2.04 4.36 -17.04
CA GLU A 16 -0.65 4.62 -17.43
C GLU A 16 -0.56 5.68 -18.52
N GLN A 17 -1.41 5.58 -19.58
CA GLN A 17 -1.46 6.56 -20.67
C GLN A 17 -1.88 7.95 -20.21
N HIS A 18 -2.66 8.06 -19.14
CA HIS A 18 -3.08 9.34 -18.56
C HIS A 18 -2.20 9.82 -17.39
N GLY A 19 -0.99 9.26 -17.27
CA GLY A 19 0.05 9.79 -16.38
C GLY A 19 0.03 9.25 -14.96
N ALA A 20 -0.61 8.12 -14.70
CA ALA A 20 -0.45 7.44 -13.42
C ALA A 20 1.01 7.04 -13.22
N VAL A 21 1.56 7.32 -12.03
CA VAL A 21 2.95 7.03 -11.68
C VAL A 21 3.11 5.70 -10.94
N GLY A 22 2.02 5.05 -10.60
CA GLY A 22 1.95 3.74 -9.96
C GLY A 22 0.49 3.28 -9.85
N ILE A 23 0.29 1.99 -9.67
CA ILE A 23 -1.05 1.38 -9.55
C ILE A 23 -1.12 0.53 -8.31
N SER A 24 -2.18 0.74 -7.50
CA SER A 24 -2.53 -0.16 -6.40
C SER A 24 -3.43 -1.28 -6.90
N VAL A 25 -3.03 -2.53 -6.67
CA VAL A 25 -3.80 -3.71 -7.03
C VAL A 25 -4.27 -4.40 -5.76
N LEU A 26 -5.59 -4.51 -5.58
CA LEU A 26 -6.18 -5.27 -4.48
C LEU A 26 -5.96 -6.77 -4.72
N THR A 27 -5.38 -7.47 -3.73
CA THR A 27 -5.10 -8.90 -3.82
C THR A 27 -5.81 -9.74 -2.76
N ASP A 28 -6.44 -9.10 -1.78
CA ASP A 28 -7.31 -9.75 -0.81
C ASP A 28 -8.64 -10.16 -1.47
N GLU A 29 -8.99 -11.43 -1.38
CA GLU A 29 -10.20 -11.99 -2.01
C GLU A 29 -11.45 -11.78 -1.15
N TYR A 30 -11.30 -11.85 0.17
CA TYR A 30 -12.44 -11.90 1.09
C TYR A 30 -13.07 -10.52 1.33
N PHE A 31 -12.25 -9.51 1.64
CA PHE A 31 -12.75 -8.17 1.97
C PHE A 31 -12.91 -7.28 0.75
N PHE A 32 -12.05 -7.41 -0.24
CA PHE A 32 -12.00 -6.48 -1.39
C PHE A 32 -12.35 -7.14 -2.73
N GLY A 33 -12.50 -8.47 -2.78
CA GLY A 33 -12.81 -9.20 -4.01
C GLY A 33 -11.70 -9.11 -5.07
N GLY A 34 -10.48 -8.80 -4.65
CA GLY A 34 -9.29 -8.80 -5.50
C GLY A 34 -8.69 -10.19 -5.67
N SER A 35 -7.59 -10.29 -6.41
CA SER A 35 -6.85 -11.54 -6.48
C SER A 35 -5.38 -11.34 -6.82
N LYS A 36 -4.53 -12.28 -6.40
CA LYS A 36 -3.11 -12.30 -6.79
C LYS A 36 -2.92 -12.49 -8.29
N LYS A 37 -3.91 -13.09 -8.98
CA LYS A 37 -3.92 -13.23 -10.44
C LYS A 37 -4.02 -11.86 -11.11
N ASP A 38 -4.81 -10.95 -10.54
CA ASP A 38 -4.97 -9.61 -11.09
C ASP A 38 -3.64 -8.86 -11.09
N LEU A 39 -2.86 -8.94 -10.00
CA LEU A 39 -1.54 -8.33 -9.95
C LEU A 39 -0.59 -8.89 -11.01
N LYS A 40 -0.58 -10.21 -11.22
CA LYS A 40 0.21 -10.85 -12.30
C LYS A 40 -0.21 -10.34 -13.67
N ILE A 41 -1.52 -10.27 -13.95
CA ILE A 41 -2.05 -9.76 -15.21
C ILE A 41 -1.65 -8.31 -15.45
N VAL A 42 -1.74 -7.47 -14.40
CA VAL A 42 -1.35 -6.06 -14.46
C VAL A 42 0.15 -5.94 -14.73
N LYS A 43 0.99 -6.76 -14.07
CA LYS A 43 2.45 -6.76 -14.28
C LYS A 43 2.87 -7.11 -15.71
N GLU A 44 2.09 -7.94 -16.41
CA GLU A 44 2.36 -8.29 -17.82
C GLU A 44 2.16 -7.12 -18.80
N VAL A 45 1.30 -6.14 -18.47
CA VAL A 45 0.87 -5.12 -19.42
C VAL A 45 1.27 -3.70 -19.00
N CYS A 46 1.72 -3.51 -17.76
CA CYS A 46 1.99 -2.20 -17.16
C CYS A 46 3.49 -2.05 -16.87
N SER A 47 4.06 -0.89 -17.21
CA SER A 47 5.47 -0.58 -16.96
C SER A 47 5.71 0.22 -15.68
N ILE A 48 4.68 0.86 -15.14
CA ILE A 48 4.76 1.64 -13.90
C ILE A 48 4.71 0.75 -12.64
N PRO A 49 5.23 1.24 -11.49
CA PRO A 49 5.30 0.46 -10.26
C PRO A 49 3.93 -0.02 -9.76
N LEU A 50 3.89 -1.25 -9.24
CA LEU A 50 2.71 -1.89 -8.70
C LEU A 50 2.79 -2.04 -7.18
N LEU A 51 1.81 -1.47 -6.48
CA LEU A 51 1.60 -1.68 -5.05
C LEU A 51 0.65 -2.87 -4.85
N ARG A 52 1.10 -3.92 -4.14
CA ARG A 52 0.18 -4.92 -3.61
C ARG A 52 -0.60 -4.32 -2.44
N LYS A 53 -1.90 -4.11 -2.63
CA LYS A 53 -2.82 -3.62 -1.59
C LYS A 53 -3.54 -4.81 -0.97
N ASP A 54 -3.04 -5.22 0.19
CA ASP A 54 -3.47 -6.42 0.92
C ASP A 54 -3.24 -6.23 2.42
N PHE A 55 -3.84 -7.07 3.26
CA PHE A 55 -3.54 -7.15 4.69
C PHE A 55 -2.31 -8.04 4.91
N ILE A 56 -1.12 -7.45 4.93
CA ILE A 56 0.13 -8.17 5.16
C ILE A 56 0.33 -8.33 6.67
N ILE A 57 0.20 -9.56 7.15
CA ILE A 57 0.31 -9.95 8.55
C ILE A 57 1.33 -11.07 8.79
N ASP A 58 1.93 -11.61 7.71
CA ASP A 58 2.89 -12.70 7.75
C ASP A 58 4.03 -12.45 6.75
N GLU A 59 5.25 -12.86 7.12
CA GLU A 59 6.46 -12.69 6.30
C GLU A 59 6.36 -13.38 4.94
N PHE A 60 5.69 -14.53 4.88
CA PHE A 60 5.48 -15.25 3.63
C PHE A 60 4.74 -14.39 2.59
N GLN A 61 3.79 -13.55 3.02
CA GLN A 61 3.08 -12.65 2.10
C GLN A 61 4.02 -11.62 1.44
N ILE A 62 5.12 -11.24 2.10
CA ILE A 62 6.11 -10.31 1.54
C ILE A 62 6.92 -11.02 0.45
N ILE A 63 7.37 -12.25 0.71
CA ILE A 63 8.06 -13.08 -0.28
C ILE A 63 7.16 -13.36 -1.48
N GLU A 64 5.90 -13.72 -1.21
CA GLU A 64 4.88 -13.91 -2.23
C GLU A 64 4.67 -12.64 -3.06
N SER A 65 4.61 -11.46 -2.43
CA SER A 65 4.45 -10.18 -3.15
C SER A 65 5.52 -9.98 -4.20
N LYS A 66 6.78 -10.25 -3.83
CA LYS A 66 7.90 -10.19 -4.79
C LYS A 66 7.74 -11.21 -5.92
N SER A 67 7.35 -12.43 -5.58
CA SER A 67 7.21 -13.54 -6.55
C SER A 67 6.12 -13.31 -7.60
N ILE A 68 5.06 -12.56 -7.22
CA ILE A 68 3.93 -12.26 -8.13
C ILE A 68 4.10 -10.94 -8.88
N GLY A 69 5.24 -10.22 -8.68
CA GLY A 69 5.62 -9.05 -9.45
C GLY A 69 5.25 -7.70 -8.83
N ALA A 70 4.96 -7.64 -7.54
CA ALA A 70 4.83 -6.37 -6.84
C ALA A 70 6.17 -5.61 -6.80
N ASP A 71 6.10 -4.28 -6.90
CA ASP A 71 7.23 -3.38 -6.72
C ASP A 71 7.20 -2.71 -5.33
N ALA A 72 6.00 -2.67 -4.72
CA ALA A 72 5.79 -2.15 -3.38
C ALA A 72 4.75 -2.98 -2.61
N ILE A 73 4.81 -2.92 -1.29
CA ILE A 73 3.82 -3.52 -0.38
C ILE A 73 3.22 -2.46 0.54
N LEU A 74 2.01 -2.76 1.04
CA LEU A 74 1.33 -1.98 2.06
C LEU A 74 1.52 -2.63 3.43
N LEU A 75 1.99 -1.85 4.42
CA LEU A 75 1.97 -2.22 5.83
C LEU A 75 1.00 -1.29 6.57
N ILE A 76 -0.03 -1.84 7.20
CA ILE A 76 -1.06 -1.08 7.92
C ILE A 76 -0.72 -1.04 9.40
N ALA A 77 -0.31 0.12 9.91
CA ALA A 77 0.13 0.26 11.30
C ALA A 77 -0.97 -0.04 12.33
N ALA A 78 -2.24 0.15 11.97
CA ALA A 78 -3.38 -0.15 12.84
C ALA A 78 -3.46 -1.63 13.24
N ILE A 79 -3.06 -2.55 12.37
CA ILE A 79 -3.16 -4.01 12.60
C ILE A 79 -1.83 -4.67 12.94
N LEU A 80 -0.71 -3.95 12.87
CA LEU A 80 0.62 -4.47 13.11
C LEU A 80 1.21 -3.92 14.42
N THR A 81 2.00 -4.73 15.09
CA THR A 81 2.86 -4.29 16.19
C THR A 81 4.11 -3.57 15.67
N LYS A 82 4.76 -2.77 16.51
CA LYS A 82 6.03 -2.12 16.20
C LYS A 82 7.09 -3.11 15.66
N ASN A 83 7.21 -4.28 16.30
CA ASN A 83 8.19 -5.29 15.90
C ASN A 83 7.86 -5.89 14.52
N GLN A 84 6.58 -6.11 14.23
CA GLN A 84 6.15 -6.59 12.91
C GLN A 84 6.44 -5.55 11.82
N ILE A 85 6.10 -4.27 12.04
CA ILE A 85 6.40 -3.21 11.07
C ILE A 85 7.90 -3.15 10.77
N SER A 86 8.75 -3.15 11.81
CA SER A 86 10.20 -3.10 11.65
C SER A 86 10.76 -4.33 10.92
N ASN A 87 10.29 -5.54 11.28
CA ASN A 87 10.75 -6.77 10.65
C ASN A 87 10.26 -6.90 9.20
N PHE A 88 8.98 -6.61 8.95
CA PHE A 88 8.38 -6.72 7.62
C PHE A 88 8.97 -5.70 6.65
N SER A 89 9.19 -4.46 7.09
CA SER A 89 9.84 -3.45 6.25
C SER A 89 11.29 -3.84 5.92
N ARG A 90 12.04 -4.41 6.87
CA ARG A 90 13.39 -4.92 6.63
C ARG A 90 13.39 -6.03 5.57
N ILE A 91 12.53 -7.05 5.73
CA ILE A 91 12.41 -8.16 4.77
C ILE A 91 12.02 -7.63 3.38
N ALA A 92 11.09 -6.69 3.31
CA ALA A 92 10.68 -6.08 2.04
C ALA A 92 11.86 -5.39 1.34
N LYS A 93 12.68 -4.62 2.09
CA LYS A 93 13.87 -3.96 1.55
C LYS A 93 14.92 -4.96 1.08
N GLU A 94 15.15 -6.05 1.81
CA GLU A 94 16.07 -7.13 1.40
C GLU A 94 15.65 -7.81 0.08
N LEU A 95 14.34 -7.86 -0.17
CA LEU A 95 13.77 -8.37 -1.44
C LEU A 95 13.68 -7.31 -2.55
N GLY A 96 14.12 -6.07 -2.28
CA GLY A 96 14.04 -4.96 -3.23
C GLY A 96 12.60 -4.50 -3.49
N LEU A 97 11.73 -4.57 -2.47
CA LEU A 97 10.41 -3.97 -2.47
C LEU A 97 10.42 -2.60 -1.79
N ASN A 98 9.64 -1.67 -2.31
CA ASN A 98 9.32 -0.45 -1.59
C ASN A 98 8.23 -0.70 -0.54
N VAL A 99 8.25 0.11 0.52
CA VAL A 99 7.32 -0.02 1.64
C VAL A 99 6.49 1.25 1.78
N LEU A 100 5.19 1.12 1.55
CA LEU A 100 4.19 2.10 1.95
C LEU A 100 3.64 1.69 3.31
N THR A 101 3.75 2.55 4.31
CA THR A 101 3.13 2.31 5.62
C THR A 101 1.94 3.24 5.79
N GLU A 102 0.75 2.65 5.93
CA GLU A 102 -0.50 3.35 6.19
C GLU A 102 -0.67 3.59 7.68
N ILE A 103 -0.99 4.84 8.05
CA ILE A 103 -1.24 5.28 9.43
C ILE A 103 -2.52 6.10 9.50
N HIS A 104 -3.19 6.07 10.67
CA HIS A 104 -4.41 6.84 10.97
C HIS A 104 -4.20 7.86 12.10
N SER A 105 -3.10 7.75 12.84
CA SER A 105 -2.83 8.58 14.00
C SER A 105 -1.32 8.83 14.21
N ILE A 106 -1.02 9.83 15.06
CA ILE A 106 0.36 10.11 15.48
C ILE A 106 0.93 8.94 16.30
N ASP A 107 0.11 8.26 17.11
CA ASP A 107 0.53 7.10 17.88
C ASP A 107 0.95 5.94 16.97
N GLU A 108 0.27 5.77 15.83
CA GLU A 108 0.67 4.79 14.83
C GLU A 108 1.97 5.19 14.12
N LEU A 109 2.17 6.47 13.82
CA LEU A 109 3.45 6.96 13.30
C LEU A 109 4.60 6.64 14.26
N GLN A 110 4.41 6.79 15.57
CA GLN A 110 5.43 6.49 16.59
C GLN A 110 5.80 4.99 16.69
N LYS A 111 4.94 4.10 16.20
CA LYS A 111 5.28 2.68 16.08
C LYS A 111 6.26 2.41 14.94
N CYS A 112 6.31 3.30 13.94
CA CYS A 112 7.06 3.09 12.71
C CYS A 112 8.53 3.44 12.90
N ASP A 113 9.43 2.48 12.65
CA ASP A 113 10.83 2.76 12.41
C ASP A 113 10.98 3.16 10.93
N LEU A 114 11.11 4.45 10.68
CA LEU A 114 11.10 5.01 9.33
C LEU A 114 12.31 4.60 8.48
N LYS A 115 13.32 3.94 9.05
CA LYS A 115 14.56 3.58 8.36
C LYS A 115 14.34 2.73 7.10
N ASN A 116 13.37 1.82 7.14
CA ASN A 116 13.07 0.89 6.03
C ASN A 116 11.71 1.18 5.39
N ILE A 117 11.14 2.36 5.62
CA ILE A 117 9.88 2.81 5.06
C ILE A 117 10.18 3.87 4.00
N ASP A 118 9.63 3.72 2.81
CA ASP A 118 9.85 4.66 1.71
C ASP A 118 8.76 5.73 1.64
N ILE A 119 7.53 5.35 1.98
CA ILE A 119 6.35 6.20 1.86
C ILE A 119 5.48 6.06 3.11
N VAL A 120 5.03 7.18 3.66
CA VAL A 120 4.02 7.20 4.72
C VAL A 120 2.69 7.68 4.15
N GLY A 121 1.69 6.82 4.21
CA GLY A 121 0.31 7.12 3.81
C GLY A 121 -0.54 7.48 5.02
N VAL A 122 -1.17 8.65 5.00
CA VAL A 122 -2.14 9.02 6.04
C VAL A 122 -3.54 8.72 5.52
N ASN A 123 -4.21 7.75 6.12
CA ASN A 123 -5.58 7.42 5.78
C ASN A 123 -6.56 8.32 6.54
N ASN A 124 -7.34 9.08 5.77
CA ASN A 124 -8.35 10.00 6.30
C ASN A 124 -9.65 9.29 6.73
N ARG A 125 -9.80 8.02 6.39
CA ARG A 125 -10.96 7.23 6.79
C ARG A 125 -10.73 6.58 8.13
N ASP A 126 -11.59 6.90 9.10
CA ASP A 126 -11.65 6.15 10.36
C ASP A 126 -12.16 4.72 10.09
N LEU A 127 -11.41 3.71 10.52
CA LEU A 127 -11.74 2.30 10.24
C LEU A 127 -12.92 1.77 11.07
N LYS A 128 -13.39 2.53 12.08
CA LYS A 128 -14.53 2.13 12.93
C LYS A 128 -15.81 2.81 12.49
N SER A 129 -15.77 4.14 12.28
CA SER A 129 -16.95 4.92 11.89
C SER A 129 -17.14 5.00 10.36
N PHE A 130 -16.10 4.70 9.58
CA PHE A 130 -16.01 4.90 8.14
C PHE A 130 -16.13 6.37 7.70
N GLU A 131 -16.13 7.32 8.63
CA GLU A 131 -16.09 8.75 8.34
C GLU A 131 -14.75 9.15 7.72
N VAL A 132 -14.78 10.14 6.83
CA VAL A 132 -13.59 10.68 6.16
C VAL A 132 -13.37 12.11 6.60
N ASP A 133 -12.19 12.40 7.18
CA ASP A 133 -11.76 13.76 7.53
C ASP A 133 -10.38 14.06 6.92
N ILE A 134 -10.36 14.84 5.85
CA ILE A 134 -9.11 15.24 5.16
C ILE A 134 -8.16 16.06 6.04
N ASN A 135 -8.67 16.69 7.12
CA ASN A 135 -7.83 17.42 8.07
C ASN A 135 -6.88 16.48 8.82
N ASN A 136 -7.17 15.17 8.86
CA ASN A 136 -6.29 14.18 9.48
C ASN A 136 -4.92 14.15 8.79
N SER A 137 -4.89 14.12 7.46
CA SER A 137 -3.65 14.19 6.68
C SER A 137 -2.89 15.50 6.95
N ILE A 138 -3.59 16.64 6.97
CA ILE A 138 -2.97 17.95 7.24
C ILE A 138 -2.33 17.99 8.64
N LYS A 139 -3.00 17.41 9.63
CA LYS A 139 -2.54 17.37 11.02
C LYS A 139 -1.32 16.44 11.17
N ILE A 140 -1.42 15.21 10.68
CA ILE A 140 -0.40 14.18 10.87
C ILE A 140 0.85 14.47 10.02
N SER A 141 0.70 15.01 8.80
CA SER A 141 1.82 15.30 7.90
C SER A 141 2.89 16.22 8.52
N LYS A 142 2.52 17.05 9.49
CA LYS A 142 3.45 17.93 10.22
C LYS A 142 4.43 17.17 11.11
N HIS A 143 4.10 15.93 11.47
CA HIS A 143 4.90 15.05 12.33
C HIS A 143 5.75 14.05 11.53
N ILE A 144 5.51 13.94 10.23
CA ILE A 144 6.31 13.09 9.34
C ILE A 144 7.51 13.91 8.85
N PRO A 145 8.75 13.37 8.91
CA PRO A 145 9.95 14.06 8.43
C PRO A 145 9.80 14.62 7.02
N SER A 146 10.39 15.79 6.76
CA SER A 146 10.21 16.50 5.48
C SER A 146 10.77 15.75 4.28
N GLU A 147 11.79 14.95 4.50
CA GLU A 147 12.46 14.11 3.49
C GLU A 147 11.65 12.87 3.09
N MET A 148 10.66 12.47 3.88
CA MET A 148 9.80 11.33 3.59
C MET A 148 8.76 11.67 2.53
N VAL A 149 8.53 10.73 1.62
CA VAL A 149 7.37 10.80 0.71
C VAL A 149 6.09 10.59 1.52
N LYS A 150 5.13 11.50 1.34
CA LYS A 150 3.84 11.50 2.05
C LYS A 150 2.72 11.40 1.04
N ILE A 151 1.75 10.55 1.33
CA ILE A 151 0.51 10.48 0.58
C ILE A 151 -0.70 10.63 1.49
N SER A 152 -1.77 11.20 0.96
CA SER A 152 -3.07 11.27 1.60
C SER A 152 -3.97 10.22 0.97
N GLU A 153 -4.64 9.41 1.78
CA GLU A 153 -5.52 8.34 1.33
C GLU A 153 -6.96 8.60 1.80
N SER A 154 -7.95 8.07 1.05
CA SER A 154 -9.39 8.20 1.37
C SER A 154 -9.88 9.65 1.47
N GLY A 155 -9.83 10.40 0.37
CA GLY A 155 -10.38 11.76 0.35
C GLY A 155 -9.86 12.61 -0.78
#